data_ce5a33fd593ae5d9aa5f10405a4fbf79
#
_entry.id   ce5a33fd593ae5d9aa5f10405a4fbf79
#
_cell.length_a   1.000
_cell.length_b   1.000
_cell.length_c   1.000
_cell.angle_alpha   90.00
_cell.angle_beta   90.00
_cell.angle_gamma   90.00
#
_symmetry.space_group_name_H-M   'P 1'
#
loop_
_entity.id
_entity.type
_entity.pdbx_description
1 polymer ?
#
loop_
_entity_poly.entity_id
_entity_poly.type
_entity_poly.pdbx_seq_one_letter_code
_entity_poly.pdbx_strand_id
1 'polypeptide(L)' 'MDMEWVDGFEIRVKVDHGAVVITANREGMLSLAKQLTALAEAAPGQHIHYDNYNSLEEGSAEMIIVREK' A
#
# COMPACT_ATOMS: atom_id res chain seq x y z
N MET A 1 2.07 -2.90 -14.55
CA MET A 1 2.80 -2.16 -13.48
C MET A 1 3.41 -3.18 -12.52
N ASP A 2 4.70 -3.08 -12.32
CA ASP A 2 5.40 -4.02 -11.44
C ASP A 2 5.27 -3.60 -9.99
N MET A 3 5.00 -4.58 -9.13
CA MET A 3 4.94 -4.36 -7.69
C MET A 3 6.28 -4.72 -7.07
N GLU A 4 7.03 -3.75 -6.62
CA GLU A 4 8.31 -3.98 -5.97
C GLU A 4 8.15 -3.95 -4.45
N TRP A 5 8.70 -4.94 -3.80
CA TRP A 5 8.68 -5.07 -2.35
C TRP A 5 10.11 -5.09 -1.82
N VAL A 6 10.34 -4.37 -0.74
CA VAL A 6 11.63 -4.41 -0.04
C VAL A 6 11.54 -5.51 1.01
N ASP A 7 12.50 -6.42 1.01
CA ASP A 7 12.51 -7.55 1.93
C ASP A 7 12.36 -7.11 3.37
N GLY A 8 11.52 -7.82 4.10
CA GLY A 8 11.26 -7.53 5.50
C GLY A 8 10.18 -6.50 5.75
N PHE A 9 9.47 -6.08 4.70
CA PHE A 9 8.42 -5.08 4.85
C PHE A 9 7.31 -5.57 5.79
N GLU A 10 6.79 -4.62 6.58
CA GLU A 10 5.63 -4.83 7.43
C GLU A 10 4.76 -3.58 7.33
N ILE A 11 3.49 -3.76 7.00
CA ILE A 11 2.55 -2.66 6.80
C ILE A 11 1.22 -3.02 7.47
N ARG A 12 0.71 -2.11 8.29
CA ARG A 12 -0.61 -2.23 8.92
C ARG A 12 -1.47 -1.06 8.53
N VAL A 13 -2.73 -1.34 8.28
CA VAL A 13 -3.72 -0.31 7.98
C VAL A 13 -4.86 -0.46 8.98
N LYS A 14 -5.18 0.61 9.68
CA LYS A 14 -6.28 0.65 10.64
C LYS A 14 -7.15 1.86 10.36
N VAL A 15 -8.43 1.73 10.62
CA VAL A 15 -9.34 2.87 10.61
C VAL A 15 -9.70 3.15 12.07
N ASP A 16 -9.38 4.34 12.56
CA ASP A 16 -9.57 4.73 13.94
C ASP A 16 -10.25 6.09 14.00
N HIS A 17 -11.48 6.11 14.50
CA HIS A 17 -12.30 7.33 14.61
C HIS A 17 -12.36 8.11 13.29
N GLY A 18 -12.53 7.40 12.19
CA GLY A 18 -12.60 8.00 10.86
C GLY A 18 -11.25 8.32 10.22
N ALA A 19 -10.17 8.14 10.94
CA ALA A 19 -8.83 8.34 10.39
C ALA A 19 -8.27 7.02 9.85
N VAL A 20 -7.62 7.09 8.71
CA VAL A 20 -6.87 5.95 8.17
C VAL A 20 -5.45 6.06 8.70
N VAL A 21 -5.03 5.07 9.49
CA VAL A 21 -3.68 5.04 10.07
C VAL A 21 -2.89 3.94 9.39
N ILE A 22 -1.80 4.31 8.73
CA ILE A 22 -0.89 3.37 8.09
C ILE A 22 0.38 3.33 8.91
N THR A 23 0.69 2.16 9.47
CA THR A 23 1.90 1.97 10.26
C THR A 23 2.78 0.98 9.51
N ALA A 24 4.02 1.36 9.25
CA ALA A 24 4.94 0.50 8.52
C ALA A 24 6.35 0.68 9.05
N ASN A 25 7.14 -0.39 8.93
CA ASN A 25 8.57 -0.29 9.21
C ASN A 25 9.26 0.41 8.03
N ARG A 26 10.58 0.59 8.13
CA ARG A 26 11.34 1.27 7.07
C ARG A 26 11.13 0.59 5.71
N GLU A 27 11.23 -0.73 5.68
CA GLU A 27 11.07 -1.54 4.47
C GLU A 27 9.67 -1.42 3.89
N GLY A 28 8.66 -1.35 4.76
CA GLY A 28 7.28 -1.13 4.35
C GLY A 28 7.08 0.25 3.74
N MET A 29 7.65 1.28 4.35
CA MET A 29 7.58 2.64 3.81
C MET A 29 8.26 2.75 2.45
N LEU A 30 9.44 2.12 2.30
CA LEU A 30 10.15 2.13 1.03
C LEU A 30 9.38 1.38 -0.05
N SER A 31 8.72 0.27 0.33
CA SER A 31 7.87 -0.49 -0.60
C SER A 31 6.72 0.38 -1.09
N LEU A 32 6.02 1.05 -0.18
CA LEU A 32 4.92 1.94 -0.54
C LEU A 32 5.41 3.08 -1.43
N ALA A 33 6.54 3.67 -1.12
CA ALA A 33 7.10 4.76 -1.93
C ALA A 33 7.36 4.32 -3.36
N LYS A 34 7.96 3.14 -3.55
CA LYS A 34 8.22 2.60 -4.88
C LYS A 34 6.92 2.34 -5.64
N GLN A 35 5.94 1.77 -4.97
CA GLN A 35 4.66 1.43 -5.58
C GLN A 35 3.85 2.67 -5.94
N LEU A 36 3.85 3.68 -5.09
CA LEU A 36 3.15 4.93 -5.36
C LEU A 36 3.80 5.67 -6.54
N THR A 37 5.12 5.65 -6.62
CA THR A 37 5.84 6.22 -7.74
C THR A 37 5.46 5.51 -9.05
N ALA A 38 5.45 4.17 -9.04
CA ALA A 38 5.06 3.38 -10.21
C ALA A 38 3.60 3.67 -10.60
N LEU A 39 2.71 3.79 -9.60
CA LEU A 39 1.31 4.08 -9.87
C LEU A 39 1.12 5.48 -10.46
N ALA A 40 1.91 6.45 -10.01
CA ALA A 40 1.86 7.81 -10.57
C ALA A 40 2.25 7.84 -12.04
N GLU A 41 3.10 6.91 -12.48
CA GLU A 41 3.52 6.80 -13.88
C GLU A 41 2.64 5.85 -14.69
N ALA A 42 1.68 5.20 -14.06
CA ALA A 42 0.79 4.25 -14.74
C ALA A 42 -0.35 4.97 -15.45
N ALA A 43 -1.07 4.23 -16.28
CA ALA A 43 -2.24 4.76 -16.97
C ALA A 43 -3.35 5.12 -15.97
N PRO A 44 -4.16 6.15 -16.27
CA PRO A 44 -5.30 6.50 -15.42
C PRO A 44 -6.22 5.29 -15.20
N GLY A 45 -6.69 5.14 -13.96
CA GLY A 45 -7.56 4.04 -13.58
C GLY A 45 -6.82 2.82 -13.04
N GLN A 46 -5.51 2.77 -13.18
CA GLN A 46 -4.73 1.70 -12.56
C GLN A 46 -4.83 1.84 -11.04
N HIS A 47 -4.76 0.71 -10.35
CA HIS A 47 -4.89 0.71 -8.90
C HIS A 47 -4.04 -0.38 -8.27
N ILE A 48 -3.80 -0.26 -6.98
CA ILE A 48 -3.12 -1.25 -6.17
C ILE A 48 -4.05 -1.64 -5.05
N HIS A 49 -4.22 -2.94 -4.85
CA HIS A 49 -5.07 -3.49 -3.82
C HIS A 49 -4.18 -4.13 -2.74
N TYR A 50 -4.30 -3.64 -1.53
CA TYR A 50 -3.54 -4.15 -0.37
C TYR A 50 -4.49 -4.87 0.57
N ASP A 51 -4.19 -6.10 0.91
CA ASP A 51 -5.01 -6.87 1.85
C ASP A 51 -4.12 -7.79 2.72
N ASN A 52 -4.77 -8.53 3.63
CA ASN A 52 -4.06 -9.40 4.57
C ASN A 52 -3.46 -10.65 3.91
N TYR A 53 -3.80 -10.91 2.66
CA TYR A 53 -3.31 -12.10 1.96
C TYR A 53 -2.09 -11.80 1.09
N ASN A 54 -1.94 -10.56 0.63
CA ASN A 54 -0.85 -10.23 -0.27
C ASN A 54 0.21 -9.32 0.33
N SER A 55 -0.13 -8.49 1.31
CA SER A 55 0.79 -7.41 1.69
C SER A 55 0.69 -6.93 3.13
N LEU A 56 -0.52 -6.92 3.71
CA LEU A 56 -0.73 -6.29 5.02
C LEU A 56 -0.66 -7.30 6.14
N GLU A 57 -0.24 -6.83 7.31
CA GLU A 57 -0.24 -7.63 8.51
C GLU A 57 -1.67 -8.00 8.92
N GLU A 58 -1.81 -9.15 9.56
CA GLU A 58 -3.10 -9.69 9.97
C GLU A 58 -3.89 -8.67 10.79
N GLY A 59 -5.18 -8.60 10.53
CA GLY A 59 -6.06 -7.66 11.22
C GLY A 59 -6.12 -6.27 10.59
N SER A 60 -5.41 -6.05 9.50
CA SER A 60 -5.46 -4.76 8.80
C SER A 60 -6.75 -4.60 8.00
N ALA A 61 -7.18 -3.35 7.84
CA ALA A 61 -8.24 -3.01 6.90
C ALA A 61 -7.68 -3.08 5.48
N GLU A 62 -8.51 -3.46 4.51
CA GLU A 62 -8.13 -3.40 3.10
C GLU A 62 -7.88 -1.96 2.67
N MET A 63 -6.94 -1.77 1.75
CA MET A 63 -6.63 -0.45 1.22
C MET A 63 -6.49 -0.54 -0.29
N ILE A 64 -7.16 0.36 -1.00
CA ILE A 64 -7.06 0.44 -2.45
C ILE A 64 -6.59 1.85 -2.80
N ILE A 65 -5.54 1.95 -3.60
CA ILE A 65 -5.03 3.24 -4.07
C ILE A 65 -5.23 3.29 -5.58
N VAL A 66 -5.91 4.30 -6.05
CA VAL A 66 -6.30 4.43 -7.45
C VAL A 66 -5.63 5.64 -8.08
N ARG A 67 -5.06 5.46 -9.27
CA ARG A 67 -4.51 6.55 -10.08
C ARG A 67 -5.67 7.27 -10.78
N GLU A 68 -5.95 8.47 -10.35
CA GLU A 68 -6.99 9.30 -10.94
C GLU A 68 -6.57 9.80 -12.33
N LYS A 69 -7.50 10.21 -13.09
CA LYS A 69 -7.24 10.79 -14.43
C LYS A 69 -6.44 12.08 -14.33
#